data_31643c571acb45d953cce8c3ef135d42
#
_entry.id   31643c571acb45d953cce8c3ef135d42
#
_cell.length_a   1.000
_cell.length_b   1.000
_cell.length_c   1.000
_cell.angle_alpha   90.00
_cell.angle_beta   90.00
_cell.angle_gamma   90.00
#
_symmetry.space_group_name_H-M   'P 1'
#
loop_
_entity.id
_entity.type
_entity.pdbx_description
1 polymer ?
#
loop_
_entity_poly.entity_id
_entity_poly.type
_entity_poly.pdbx_seq_one_letter_code
_entity_poly.pdbx_strand_id
1 'polypeptide(L)'
;APSLVGSEMCIRDRLILILFLIPNIVFAGPMKMIGEKGNPSEANRTITVKMYDNYFEPAQIQIKKDETIKFIVLNVGELVHEFNIATKEMHIKHQPEMMMMVENEILLSDRVDKEKMKQLAKKNPSMSHSHSNSVLLSPGEKGELVWKFSNKAKIEAACNVPGHYEVGMIAKINEI
;
A
#
# COMPACT_ATOMS: atom_id res chain seq x y z
N ALA A 1 -48.61 -60.58 43.30
CA ALA A 1 -47.65 -59.80 42.50
C ALA A 1 -46.86 -58.86 43.38
N PRO A 2 -45.52 -58.73 43.28
CA PRO A 2 -44.76 -57.64 43.88
C PRO A 2 -44.42 -56.57 42.83
N SER A 3 -44.64 -55.37 43.17
CA SER A 3 -44.30 -54.14 42.42
C SER A 3 -42.82 -53.89 42.44
N LEU A 4 -42.23 -53.65 41.27
CA LEU A 4 -40.88 -53.16 41.14
C LEU A 4 -40.92 -51.63 41.06
N VAL A 5 -40.33 -51.02 42.08
CA VAL A 5 -40.06 -49.59 42.12
C VAL A 5 -38.80 -49.32 41.28
N GLY A 6 -38.95 -48.61 40.17
CA GLY A 6 -37.84 -48.15 39.39
C GLY A 6 -37.22 -46.95 40.01
N SER A 7 -35.92 -46.99 40.35
CA SER A 7 -35.13 -45.85 40.75
C SER A 7 -34.77 -45.02 39.54
N GLU A 8 -35.35 -43.83 39.43
CA GLU A 8 -34.95 -42.82 38.46
C GLU A 8 -33.62 -42.23 38.91
N MET A 9 -32.55 -42.57 38.15
CA MET A 9 -31.21 -42.02 38.31
C MET A 9 -31.14 -40.70 37.55
N CYS A 10 -31.32 -39.59 38.28
CA CYS A 10 -31.14 -38.23 37.75
C CYS A 10 -29.68 -38.03 37.39
N ILE A 11 -29.36 -38.19 36.11
CA ILE A 11 -28.08 -37.77 35.56
C ILE A 11 -28.17 -36.23 35.40
N ARG A 12 -27.58 -35.48 36.35
CA ARG A 12 -27.37 -34.05 36.20
C ARG A 12 -26.25 -33.85 35.19
N ASP A 13 -26.63 -33.63 33.93
CA ASP A 13 -25.72 -33.21 32.86
C ASP A 13 -25.10 -31.86 33.20
N ARG A 14 -23.85 -31.89 33.66
CA ARG A 14 -23.03 -30.69 33.79
C ARG A 14 -22.45 -30.39 32.39
N LEU A 15 -23.18 -29.56 31.63
CA LEU A 15 -22.63 -28.91 30.46
C LEU A 15 -21.45 -28.03 30.88
N ILE A 16 -20.23 -28.58 30.75
CA ILE A 16 -18.99 -27.80 30.87
C ILE A 16 -18.87 -27.00 29.57
N LEU A 17 -19.28 -25.73 29.64
CA LEU A 17 -19.06 -24.78 28.56
C LEU A 17 -17.56 -24.45 28.50
N ILE A 18 -16.81 -25.20 27.69
CA ILE A 18 -15.41 -24.91 27.41
C ILE A 18 -15.40 -23.68 26.47
N LEU A 19 -15.21 -22.51 27.07
CA LEU A 19 -15.00 -21.27 26.34
C LEU A 19 -13.62 -21.36 25.68
N PHE A 20 -13.58 -21.73 24.39
CA PHE A 20 -12.38 -21.64 23.58
C PHE A 20 -12.05 -20.16 23.39
N LEU A 21 -11.11 -19.66 24.18
CA LEU A 21 -10.39 -18.40 23.90
C LEU A 21 -9.55 -18.63 22.65
N ILE A 22 -10.14 -18.38 21.48
CA ILE A 22 -9.40 -18.32 20.22
C ILE A 22 -8.57 -17.03 20.28
N PRO A 23 -7.22 -17.11 20.34
CA PRO A 23 -6.42 -15.89 20.25
C PRO A 23 -6.71 -15.24 18.89
N ASN A 24 -7.19 -14.01 18.92
CA ASN A 24 -7.31 -13.20 17.72
C ASN A 24 -5.90 -12.93 17.19
N ILE A 25 -5.42 -13.77 16.28
CA ILE A 25 -4.19 -13.51 15.53
C ILE A 25 -4.53 -12.39 14.56
N VAL A 26 -4.23 -11.16 14.98
CA VAL A 26 -4.33 -9.99 14.11
C VAL A 26 -3.19 -10.10 13.10
N PHE A 27 -3.48 -10.63 11.92
CA PHE A 27 -2.57 -10.51 10.79
C PHE A 27 -2.46 -9.04 10.42
N ALA A 28 -1.28 -8.46 10.63
CA ALA A 28 -0.99 -7.14 10.09
C ALA A 28 -1.19 -7.18 8.58
N GLY A 29 -2.09 -6.33 8.04
CA GLY A 29 -2.30 -6.25 6.61
C GLY A 29 -1.00 -5.89 5.86
N PRO A 30 -0.92 -6.16 4.54
CA PRO A 30 0.30 -5.94 3.74
C PRO A 30 0.91 -4.55 3.90
N MET A 31 0.10 -3.51 4.02
CA MET A 31 0.56 -2.13 4.24
C MET A 31 1.35 -1.96 5.54
N LYS A 32 0.94 -2.60 6.64
CA LYS A 32 1.68 -2.54 7.92
C LYS A 32 3.05 -3.22 7.87
N MET A 33 3.30 -4.05 6.87
CA MET A 33 4.62 -4.67 6.66
C MET A 33 5.62 -3.69 6.03
N ILE A 34 5.15 -2.78 5.18
CA ILE A 34 6.01 -1.79 4.52
C ILE A 34 6.09 -0.47 5.30
N GLY A 35 5.17 -0.24 6.22
CA GLY A 35 5.07 0.98 7.01
C GLY A 35 3.65 1.54 7.05
N GLU A 36 3.55 2.83 7.31
CA GLU A 36 2.28 3.54 7.41
C GLU A 36 2.45 5.00 7.00
N LYS A 37 1.33 5.67 6.70
CA LYS A 37 1.33 7.11 6.45
C LYS A 37 1.87 7.85 7.67
N GLY A 38 2.94 8.62 7.48
CA GLY A 38 3.55 9.43 8.53
C GLY A 38 2.85 10.77 8.74
N ASN A 39 3.14 11.39 9.88
CA ASN A 39 2.75 12.77 10.15
C ASN A 39 3.87 13.70 9.67
N PRO A 40 3.58 14.74 8.88
CA PRO A 40 4.61 15.69 8.43
C PRO A 40 5.40 16.36 9.56
N SER A 41 4.78 16.60 10.72
CA SER A 41 5.45 17.18 11.90
C SER A 41 6.43 16.22 12.59
N GLU A 42 6.35 14.92 12.31
CA GLU A 42 7.20 13.87 12.88
C GLU A 42 8.29 13.41 11.91
N ALA A 43 8.38 14.03 10.73
CA ALA A 43 9.38 13.66 9.74
C ALA A 43 10.81 13.91 10.28
N ASN A 44 11.63 12.87 10.32
CA ASN A 44 13.02 12.94 10.76
C ASN A 44 13.88 13.74 9.76
N ARG A 45 13.55 13.64 8.48
CA ARG A 45 14.20 14.36 7.38
C ARG A 45 13.32 14.42 6.13
N THR A 46 13.76 15.25 5.20
CA THR A 46 13.14 15.38 3.88
C THR A 46 14.10 14.86 2.81
N ILE A 47 13.57 14.09 1.85
CA ILE A 47 14.28 13.66 0.67
C ILE A 47 13.55 14.22 -0.55
N THR A 48 14.27 14.88 -1.45
CA THR A 48 13.75 15.26 -2.76
C THR A 48 14.02 14.12 -3.73
N VAL A 49 12.94 13.65 -4.39
CA VAL A 49 13.01 12.64 -5.44
C VAL A 49 12.61 13.28 -6.76
N LYS A 50 13.44 13.14 -7.76
CA LYS A 50 13.12 13.51 -9.14
C LYS A 50 12.78 12.26 -9.94
N MET A 51 11.71 12.31 -10.70
CA MET A 51 11.28 11.26 -11.62
C MET A 51 11.64 11.70 -13.04
N TYR A 52 12.51 10.97 -13.68
CA TYR A 52 12.84 11.06 -15.11
C TYR A 52 12.13 9.93 -15.85
N ASP A 53 12.11 9.93 -17.17
CA ASP A 53 11.29 9.00 -17.93
C ASP A 53 11.61 7.51 -17.75
N ASN A 54 12.78 7.16 -17.21
CA ASN A 54 13.14 5.77 -16.97
C ASN A 54 13.83 5.51 -15.62
N TYR A 55 13.99 6.54 -14.76
CA TYR A 55 14.68 6.39 -13.48
C TYR A 55 14.31 7.43 -12.45
N PHE A 56 14.68 7.15 -11.19
CA PHE A 56 14.57 8.08 -10.07
C PHE A 56 15.94 8.64 -9.68
N GLU A 57 15.97 9.88 -9.22
CA GLU A 57 17.11 10.48 -8.54
C GLU A 57 16.69 10.91 -7.13
N PRO A 58 17.28 10.31 -6.06
CA PRO A 58 18.32 9.29 -6.07
C PRO A 58 17.80 7.89 -6.47
N ALA A 59 18.67 7.08 -7.12
CA ALA A 59 18.36 5.69 -7.45
C ALA A 59 18.43 4.74 -6.25
N GLN A 60 18.95 5.23 -5.10
CA GLN A 60 19.03 4.49 -3.85
C GLN A 60 18.65 5.40 -2.68
N ILE A 61 17.79 4.90 -1.80
CA ILE A 61 17.32 5.57 -0.61
C ILE A 61 17.73 4.72 0.60
N GLN A 62 18.52 5.30 1.48
CA GLN A 62 18.87 4.65 2.75
C GLN A 62 17.84 5.06 3.80
N ILE A 63 17.36 4.12 4.60
CA ILE A 63 16.40 4.35 5.68
C ILE A 63 16.90 3.75 6.98
N LYS A 64 16.44 4.29 8.10
CA LYS A 64 16.61 3.68 9.43
C LYS A 64 15.30 3.02 9.87
N LYS A 65 15.44 2.08 10.79
CA LYS A 65 14.27 1.46 11.42
C LYS A 65 13.36 2.52 12.05
N ASP A 66 12.04 2.38 11.83
CA ASP A 66 10.99 3.26 12.35
C ASP A 66 11.15 4.75 11.95
N GLU A 67 11.98 5.02 10.93
CA GLU A 67 12.18 6.39 10.44
C GLU A 67 10.94 6.91 9.70
N THR A 68 10.59 8.16 9.97
CA THR A 68 9.57 8.89 9.20
C THR A 68 10.25 9.85 8.24
N ILE A 69 10.02 9.69 6.93
CA ILE A 69 10.62 10.52 5.90
C ILE A 69 9.52 11.27 5.14
N LYS A 70 9.74 12.57 4.96
CA LYS A 70 8.98 13.39 4.04
C LYS A 70 9.66 13.34 2.67
N PHE A 71 8.98 12.83 1.67
CA PHE A 71 9.42 12.88 0.28
C PHE A 71 8.78 14.08 -0.41
N ILE A 72 9.62 14.87 -1.08
CA ILE A 72 9.20 15.88 -2.05
C ILE A 72 9.49 15.26 -3.42
N VAL A 73 8.43 14.93 -4.16
CA VAL A 73 8.54 14.23 -5.44
C VAL A 73 8.27 15.20 -6.57
N LEU A 74 9.16 15.25 -7.54
CA LEU A 74 9.09 16.13 -8.71
C LEU A 74 9.09 15.27 -9.98
N ASN A 75 8.09 15.40 -10.83
CA ASN A 75 8.15 14.82 -12.15
C ASN A 75 8.87 15.81 -13.09
N VAL A 76 10.10 15.48 -13.47
CA VAL A 76 10.95 16.28 -14.37
C VAL A 76 11.07 15.64 -15.76
N GLY A 77 10.39 14.50 -15.98
CA GLY A 77 10.27 13.82 -17.26
C GLY A 77 9.17 14.41 -18.15
N GLU A 78 9.00 13.83 -19.32
CA GLU A 78 7.97 14.19 -20.31
C GLU A 78 6.72 13.30 -20.20
N LEU A 79 6.83 12.16 -19.48
CA LEU A 79 5.76 11.19 -19.26
C LEU A 79 5.17 11.32 -17.84
N VAL A 80 3.96 10.75 -17.67
CA VAL A 80 3.40 10.56 -16.32
C VAL A 80 4.20 9.52 -15.56
N HIS A 81 4.49 9.79 -14.28
CA HIS A 81 5.21 8.88 -13.40
C HIS A 81 4.51 8.72 -12.07
N GLU A 82 4.69 7.56 -11.47
CA GLU A 82 4.32 7.25 -10.10
C GLU A 82 5.59 7.06 -9.23
N PHE A 83 5.58 7.60 -8.03
CA PHE A 83 6.51 7.22 -6.97
C PHE A 83 5.72 6.43 -5.93
N ASN A 84 5.89 5.12 -5.88
CA ASN A 84 5.14 4.20 -5.03
C ASN A 84 6.11 3.36 -4.19
N ILE A 85 5.95 3.37 -2.86
CA ILE A 85 6.77 2.60 -1.91
C ILE A 85 6.03 1.29 -1.60
N ALA A 86 6.56 0.16 -2.04
CA ALA A 86 5.92 -1.14 -1.86
C ALA A 86 6.91 -2.31 -1.91
N THR A 87 6.43 -3.54 -1.68
CA THR A 87 7.19 -4.75 -2.05
C THR A 87 7.01 -5.04 -3.54
N LYS A 88 7.89 -5.84 -4.10
CA LYS A 88 7.77 -6.31 -5.49
C LYS A 88 6.41 -6.94 -5.78
N GLU A 89 5.90 -7.76 -4.87
CA GLU A 89 4.60 -8.42 -5.02
C GLU A 89 3.44 -7.43 -5.01
N MET A 90 3.56 -6.35 -4.24
CA MET A 90 2.54 -5.29 -4.21
C MET A 90 2.57 -4.48 -5.51
N HIS A 91 3.74 -4.17 -6.06
CA HIS A 91 3.86 -3.51 -7.37
C HIS A 91 3.19 -4.35 -8.47
N ILE A 92 3.48 -5.66 -8.52
CA ILE A 92 2.86 -6.57 -9.50
C ILE A 92 1.31 -6.59 -9.35
N LYS A 93 0.81 -6.61 -8.12
CA LYS A 93 -0.63 -6.59 -7.85
C LYS A 93 -1.30 -5.25 -8.18
N HIS A 94 -0.54 -4.18 -8.24
CA HIS A 94 -1.03 -2.84 -8.56
C HIS A 94 -1.13 -2.59 -10.08
N GLN A 95 -0.40 -3.35 -10.91
CA GLN A 95 -0.41 -3.21 -12.37
C GLN A 95 -1.82 -3.24 -13.01
N PRO A 96 -2.73 -4.16 -12.62
CA PRO A 96 -4.10 -4.16 -13.16
C PRO A 96 -4.87 -2.87 -12.91
N GLU A 97 -4.68 -2.22 -11.76
CA GLU A 97 -5.29 -0.92 -11.46
C GLU A 97 -4.77 0.16 -12.40
N MET A 98 -3.44 0.21 -12.59
CA MET A 98 -2.83 1.17 -13.51
C MET A 98 -3.27 0.96 -14.95
N MET A 99 -3.38 -0.29 -15.39
CA MET A 99 -3.90 -0.62 -16.73
C MET A 99 -5.36 -0.18 -16.88
N MET A 100 -6.19 -0.43 -15.87
CA MET A 100 -7.58 0.03 -15.87
C MET A 100 -7.69 1.55 -15.98
N MET A 101 -6.76 2.31 -15.39
CA MET A 101 -6.71 3.78 -15.53
C MET A 101 -6.35 4.19 -16.96
N VAL A 102 -5.47 3.44 -17.64
CA VAL A 102 -5.17 3.66 -19.08
C VAL A 102 -6.39 3.36 -19.95
N GLU A 103 -7.03 2.20 -19.76
CA GLU A 103 -8.21 1.77 -20.52
C GLU A 103 -9.38 2.75 -20.38
N ASN A 104 -9.50 3.40 -19.24
CA ASN A 104 -10.51 4.43 -18.99
C ASN A 104 -10.02 5.84 -19.33
N GLU A 105 -8.87 5.98 -20.00
CA GLU A 105 -8.27 7.27 -20.40
C GLU A 105 -8.14 8.27 -19.24
N ILE A 106 -7.93 7.78 -18.03
CA ILE A 106 -7.56 8.58 -16.86
C ILE A 106 -6.07 8.85 -16.89
N LEU A 107 -5.29 7.78 -17.15
CA LEU A 107 -3.84 7.82 -17.26
C LEU A 107 -3.47 7.86 -18.73
N LEU A 108 -3.00 9.01 -19.18
CA LEU A 108 -2.46 9.26 -20.52
C LEU A 108 -0.92 9.33 -20.42
N SER A 109 -0.22 9.30 -21.53
CA SER A 109 1.24 9.34 -21.51
C SER A 109 1.80 10.64 -20.91
N ASP A 110 1.14 11.76 -21.19
CA ASP A 110 1.58 13.11 -20.85
C ASP A 110 0.80 13.78 -19.71
N ARG A 111 -0.28 13.15 -19.23
CA ARG A 111 -1.11 13.72 -18.15
C ARG A 111 -1.99 12.70 -17.48
N VAL A 112 -2.39 13.03 -16.25
CA VAL A 112 -3.48 12.38 -15.53
C VAL A 112 -4.74 13.25 -15.65
N ASP A 113 -5.82 12.71 -16.23
CA ASP A 113 -7.11 13.39 -16.28
C ASP A 113 -7.80 13.32 -14.91
N LYS A 114 -7.46 14.28 -14.05
CA LYS A 114 -7.95 14.33 -12.66
C LYS A 114 -9.47 14.54 -12.57
N GLU A 115 -10.06 15.23 -13.55
CA GLU A 115 -11.51 15.46 -13.57
C GLU A 115 -12.26 14.18 -13.95
N LYS A 116 -11.80 13.47 -14.97
CA LYS A 116 -12.34 12.15 -15.35
C LYS A 116 -12.17 11.15 -14.23
N MET A 117 -10.99 11.13 -13.58
CA MET A 117 -10.72 10.30 -12.40
C MET A 117 -11.75 10.55 -11.28
N LYS A 118 -11.99 11.81 -10.90
CA LYS A 118 -13.01 12.17 -9.91
C LYS A 118 -14.44 11.76 -10.32
N GLN A 119 -14.78 11.90 -11.59
CA GLN A 119 -16.11 11.50 -12.11
C GLN A 119 -16.30 9.98 -12.02
N LEU A 120 -15.31 9.20 -12.44
CA LEU A 120 -15.36 7.75 -12.42
C LEU A 120 -15.28 7.20 -11.00
N ALA A 121 -14.49 7.81 -10.10
CA ALA A 121 -14.39 7.44 -8.70
C ALA A 121 -15.73 7.54 -7.93
N LYS A 122 -16.65 8.41 -8.36
CA LYS A 122 -18.02 8.47 -7.79
C LYS A 122 -18.81 7.19 -8.03
N LYS A 123 -18.55 6.49 -9.13
CA LYS A 123 -19.21 5.24 -9.52
C LYS A 123 -18.41 4.01 -9.09
N ASN A 124 -17.10 4.10 -9.15
CA ASN A 124 -16.16 3.07 -8.76
C ASN A 124 -15.01 3.67 -7.96
N PRO A 125 -15.00 3.54 -6.62
CA PRO A 125 -13.96 4.11 -5.75
C PRO A 125 -12.52 3.68 -6.09
N SER A 126 -12.32 2.50 -6.71
CA SER A 126 -10.98 2.05 -7.13
C SER A 126 -10.35 2.94 -8.21
N MET A 127 -11.18 3.73 -8.94
CA MET A 127 -10.70 4.70 -9.92
C MET A 127 -10.10 5.97 -9.30
N SER A 128 -10.14 6.14 -7.98
CA SER A 128 -9.58 7.31 -7.31
C SER A 128 -8.06 7.31 -7.23
N HIS A 129 -7.41 6.16 -7.43
CA HIS A 129 -5.96 5.96 -7.23
C HIS A 129 -5.44 6.64 -5.95
N SER A 130 -6.17 6.44 -4.85
CA SER A 130 -5.88 7.10 -3.56
C SER A 130 -5.12 6.16 -2.65
N HIS A 131 -3.79 6.09 -2.83
CA HIS A 131 -2.89 5.28 -2.01
C HIS A 131 -2.02 6.17 -1.13
N SER A 132 -1.91 5.82 0.17
CA SER A 132 -1.12 6.60 1.12
C SER A 132 0.40 6.44 0.94
N ASN A 133 0.84 5.43 0.18
CA ASN A 133 2.23 5.08 -0.10
C ASN A 133 2.68 5.51 -1.49
N SER A 134 1.86 6.26 -2.23
CA SER A 134 2.23 6.70 -3.59
C SER A 134 1.79 8.13 -3.92
N VAL A 135 2.43 8.68 -4.94
CA VAL A 135 2.01 9.89 -5.66
C VAL A 135 2.15 9.68 -7.16
N LEU A 136 1.10 10.00 -7.91
CA LEU A 136 1.04 9.93 -9.37
C LEU A 136 1.04 11.36 -9.93
N LEU A 137 2.01 11.69 -10.78
CA LEU A 137 2.28 13.07 -11.20
C LEU A 137 2.39 13.17 -12.73
N SER A 138 1.71 14.14 -13.30
CA SER A 138 1.93 14.57 -14.69
C SER A 138 3.28 15.29 -14.82
N PRO A 139 3.83 15.43 -16.03
CA PRO A 139 5.04 16.22 -16.29
C PRO A 139 4.98 17.61 -15.64
N GLY A 140 6.08 18.00 -14.99
CA GLY A 140 6.21 19.28 -14.28
C GLY A 140 5.47 19.39 -12.95
N GLU A 141 4.68 18.38 -12.55
CA GLU A 141 3.99 18.39 -11.27
C GLU A 141 4.91 18.03 -10.11
N LYS A 142 4.51 18.51 -8.92
CA LYS A 142 5.14 18.21 -7.63
C LYS A 142 4.12 17.58 -6.70
N GLY A 143 4.55 16.55 -5.95
CA GLY A 143 3.77 15.91 -4.89
C GLY A 143 4.56 15.75 -3.60
N GLU A 144 3.85 15.42 -2.53
CA GLU A 144 4.46 15.13 -1.22
C GLU A 144 3.93 13.79 -0.72
N LEU A 145 4.82 13.01 -0.13
CA LEU A 145 4.53 11.75 0.54
C LEU A 145 5.27 11.72 1.88
N VAL A 146 4.56 11.42 2.97
CA VAL A 146 5.19 11.20 4.27
C VAL A 146 4.97 9.76 4.68
N TRP A 147 6.07 9.03 4.86
CA TRP A 147 6.03 7.61 5.14
C TRP A 147 6.86 7.25 6.36
N LYS A 148 6.26 6.50 7.28
CA LYS A 148 6.93 5.89 8.43
C LYS A 148 7.23 4.43 8.11
N PHE A 149 8.50 4.09 8.05
CA PHE A 149 8.97 2.76 7.67
C PHE A 149 8.85 1.76 8.82
N SER A 150 8.35 0.56 8.56
CA SER A 150 8.29 -0.52 9.57
C SER A 150 9.48 -1.49 9.48
N ASN A 151 10.19 -1.50 8.36
CA ASN A 151 11.33 -2.37 8.06
C ASN A 151 11.05 -3.88 8.26
N LYS A 152 9.78 -4.29 8.06
CA LYS A 152 9.36 -5.69 8.21
C LYS A 152 9.33 -6.45 6.89
N ALA A 153 9.54 -5.76 5.76
CA ALA A 153 9.56 -6.35 4.44
C ALA A 153 10.63 -5.68 3.57
N LYS A 154 11.16 -6.42 2.59
CA LYS A 154 12.00 -5.83 1.54
C LYS A 154 11.14 -4.97 0.64
N ILE A 155 11.45 -3.70 0.58
CA ILE A 155 10.70 -2.70 -0.17
C ILE A 155 11.56 -1.98 -1.19
N GLU A 156 10.93 -1.39 -2.16
CA GLU A 156 11.51 -0.52 -3.18
C GLU A 156 10.55 0.63 -3.47
N ALA A 157 11.02 1.68 -4.10
CA ALA A 157 10.16 2.68 -4.69
C ALA A 157 10.16 2.47 -6.21
N ALA A 158 8.99 2.41 -6.82
CA ALA A 158 8.88 2.13 -8.25
C ALA A 158 7.79 2.95 -8.93
N CYS A 159 7.89 3.03 -10.26
CA CYS A 159 6.84 3.56 -11.13
C CYS A 159 6.02 2.39 -11.67
N ASN A 160 4.71 2.40 -11.43
CA ASN A 160 3.78 1.37 -11.91
C ASN A 160 2.98 1.81 -13.14
N VAL A 161 3.30 2.95 -13.73
CA VAL A 161 2.79 3.28 -15.06
C VAL A 161 3.15 2.14 -16.00
N PRO A 162 2.17 1.58 -16.78
CA PRO A 162 2.42 0.39 -17.59
C PRO A 162 3.66 0.49 -18.45
N GLY A 163 4.54 -0.52 -18.36
CA GLY A 163 5.83 -0.59 -19.03
C GLY A 163 7.01 -0.02 -18.23
N HIS A 164 6.79 0.91 -17.29
CA HIS A 164 7.89 1.59 -16.58
C HIS A 164 8.56 0.70 -15.54
N TYR A 165 7.79 -0.13 -14.84
CA TYR A 165 8.34 -1.11 -13.89
C TYR A 165 9.20 -2.16 -14.59
N GLU A 166 8.73 -2.64 -15.75
CA GLU A 166 9.38 -3.68 -16.56
C GLU A 166 10.71 -3.22 -17.16
N VAL A 167 10.84 -1.94 -17.50
CA VAL A 167 12.12 -1.37 -17.96
C VAL A 167 13.04 -0.95 -16.82
N GLY A 168 12.61 -1.19 -15.55
CA GLY A 168 13.46 -1.02 -14.37
C GLY A 168 13.41 0.38 -13.75
N MET A 169 12.34 1.14 -13.91
CA MET A 169 12.16 2.41 -13.18
C MET A 169 11.90 2.14 -11.70
N ILE A 170 12.99 1.87 -10.97
CA ILE A 170 13.01 1.46 -9.57
C ILE A 170 14.11 2.20 -8.81
N ALA A 171 13.79 2.72 -7.63
CA ALA A 171 14.76 3.18 -6.65
C ALA A 171 14.85 2.17 -5.51
N LYS A 172 16.07 1.68 -5.22
CA LYS A 172 16.30 0.71 -4.13
C LYS A 172 16.15 1.40 -2.78
N ILE A 173 15.44 0.75 -1.85
CA ILE A 173 15.35 1.20 -0.46
C ILE A 173 16.13 0.21 0.41
N ASN A 174 17.14 0.71 1.12
CA ASN A 174 18.05 -0.09 1.94
C ASN A 174 18.02 0.40 3.39
N GLU A 175 17.89 -0.51 4.34
CA GLU A 175 18.06 -0.23 5.77
C GLU A 175 19.54 -0.14 6.14
N ILE A 176 19.90 0.85 6.98
CA ILE A 176 21.25 1.09 7.51
C ILE A 176 21.26 1.08 9.04
#